data_9cd08150b37e7a7278f127eba54be9bb
#
_entry.id   9cd08150b37e7a7278f127eba54be9bb
#
_cell.length_a   1.000
_cell.length_b   1.000
_cell.length_c   1.000
_cell.angle_alpha   90.00
_cell.angle_beta   90.00
_cell.angle_gamma   90.00
#
_symmetry.space_group_name_H-M   'P 1'
#
loop_
_entity.id
_entity.type
_entity.pdbx_description
1 polymer ?
#
loop_
_entity_poly.entity_id
_entity_poly.type
_entity_poly.pdbx_seq_one_letter_code
_entity_poly.pdbx_strand_id
1 'polypeptide(L)'
;MELPGFKHVYSGKVRDLYEPEDPAFSHLVLIFASDRISAFDYIHSPDIPGKGGNLTEVTAWWFERLNFPNHLSDELQVPEEVKNRAVIVKKLDMYPVECVVRGYLAGSGFKEYQDTGKVCGIELPEGLKNGDRLPNPIFTPAYKAPQGEKDENISFERVVELVGSDIAERLRDSSIEIFIHATHLAEKAGLILADTKFEFGNDPRTNMLTLGDEVLTPDSSRYWDKAEWEQGVRDQSFDKQIVRNWLEKNWDKTSTPPELPKDIVDLTAARYRELAEKLTSNNN
;
A
#
# COMPACT_ATOMS: atom_id res chain seq x y z
N MET A 1 7.98 21.21 -5.88
CA MET A 1 6.86 22.11 -6.23
C MET A 1 6.67 23.05 -5.05
N GLU A 2 6.43 24.34 -5.30
CA GLU A 2 6.06 25.29 -4.26
C GLU A 2 4.54 25.29 -4.10
N LEU A 3 4.06 25.16 -2.85
CA LEU A 3 2.63 25.21 -2.52
C LEU A 3 2.39 26.39 -1.56
N PRO A 4 1.51 27.34 -1.90
CA PRO A 4 1.23 28.47 -1.02
C PRO A 4 0.75 28.03 0.37
N GLY A 5 1.36 28.58 1.44
CA GLY A 5 1.03 28.25 2.83
C GLY A 5 1.57 26.90 3.32
N PHE A 6 2.42 26.22 2.53
CA PHE A 6 3.02 24.94 2.90
C PHE A 6 4.52 24.93 2.60
N LYS A 7 5.27 24.37 3.51
CA LYS A 7 6.71 24.13 3.38
C LYS A 7 6.96 22.66 3.05
N HIS A 8 7.70 22.38 1.96
CA HIS A 8 8.18 21.05 1.66
C HIS A 8 9.16 20.58 2.74
N VAL A 9 8.95 19.38 3.28
CA VAL A 9 9.76 18.81 4.37
C VAL A 9 10.40 17.47 4.03
N TYR A 10 9.81 16.70 3.11
CA TYR A 10 10.35 15.38 2.77
C TYR A 10 9.90 14.93 1.38
N SER A 11 10.79 14.25 0.65
CA SER A 11 10.48 13.51 -0.59
C SER A 11 10.79 12.04 -0.40
N GLY A 12 9.74 11.22 -0.41
CA GLY A 12 9.87 9.77 -0.50
C GLY A 12 10.01 9.28 -1.94
N LYS A 13 9.98 7.96 -2.14
CA LYS A 13 10.09 7.34 -3.48
C LYS A 13 8.95 7.79 -4.39
N VAL A 14 7.72 7.92 -3.88
CA VAL A 14 6.51 8.22 -4.67
C VAL A 14 5.62 9.30 -4.05
N ARG A 15 5.93 9.81 -2.88
CA ARG A 15 5.17 10.85 -2.17
C ARG A 15 6.07 11.96 -1.67
N ASP A 16 5.52 13.16 -1.60
CA ASP A 16 6.18 14.31 -1.01
C ASP A 16 5.33 14.84 0.15
N LEU A 17 5.98 15.26 1.24
CA LEU A 17 5.33 15.76 2.45
C LEU A 17 5.56 17.25 2.59
N TYR A 18 4.49 17.96 2.97
CA TYR A 18 4.51 19.40 3.20
C TYR A 18 3.88 19.71 4.55
N GLU A 19 4.50 20.57 5.33
CA GLU A 19 3.94 21.09 6.57
C GLU A 19 3.27 22.44 6.36
N PRO A 20 2.10 22.70 6.98
CA PRO A 20 1.52 24.03 7.00
C PRO A 20 2.49 25.04 7.62
N GLU A 21 2.59 26.22 7.02
CA GLU A 21 3.42 27.32 7.56
C GLU A 21 2.77 27.98 8.79
N ASP A 22 1.44 27.89 8.94
CA ASP A 22 0.73 28.37 10.12
C ASP A 22 0.93 27.38 11.30
N PRO A 23 1.55 27.85 12.41
CA PRO A 23 1.78 27.01 13.59
C PRO A 23 0.52 26.42 14.21
N ALA A 24 -0.66 27.02 14.00
CA ALA A 24 -1.93 26.50 14.49
C ALA A 24 -2.24 25.11 13.92
N PHE A 25 -1.71 24.79 12.71
CA PHE A 25 -1.89 23.50 12.02
C PHE A 25 -0.63 22.63 12.06
N SER A 26 0.31 22.87 12.97
CA SER A 26 1.58 22.11 13.07
C SER A 26 1.40 20.61 13.32
N HIS A 27 0.22 20.19 13.76
CA HIS A 27 -0.18 18.79 13.95
C HIS A 27 -0.67 18.11 12.66
N LEU A 28 -0.74 18.85 11.56
CA LEU A 28 -1.14 18.35 10.24
C LEU A 28 0.06 18.24 9.30
N VAL A 29 -0.14 17.44 8.25
CA VAL A 29 0.78 17.36 7.11
C VAL A 29 -0.05 17.15 5.83
N LEU A 30 0.40 17.75 4.74
CA LEU A 30 -0.12 17.46 3.41
C LEU A 30 0.75 16.38 2.78
N ILE A 31 0.11 15.29 2.36
CA ILE A 31 0.73 14.20 1.61
C ILE A 31 0.36 14.38 0.13
N PHE A 32 1.37 14.61 -0.71
CA PHE A 32 1.22 14.69 -2.16
C PHE A 32 1.64 13.39 -2.81
N ALA A 33 0.74 12.75 -3.56
CA ALA A 33 1.01 11.56 -4.35
C ALA A 33 1.52 11.97 -5.74
N SER A 34 2.76 11.60 -6.06
CA SER A 34 3.36 11.85 -7.36
C SER A 34 3.02 10.74 -8.37
N ASP A 35 3.33 11.01 -9.64
CA ASP A 35 3.23 10.00 -10.70
C ASP A 35 4.47 9.09 -10.79
N ARG A 36 5.48 9.32 -9.92
CA ARG A 36 6.67 8.46 -9.83
C ARG A 36 6.28 7.02 -9.51
N ILE A 37 6.98 6.07 -10.11
CA ILE A 37 6.85 4.65 -9.80
C ILE A 37 8.14 4.10 -9.23
N SER A 38 8.04 3.30 -8.16
CA SER A 38 9.18 2.64 -7.54
C SER A 38 9.00 1.12 -7.56
N ALA A 39 10.01 0.40 -8.01
CA ALA A 39 10.11 -1.04 -7.95
C ALA A 39 11.55 -1.44 -7.64
N PHE A 40 11.76 -2.53 -6.88
CA PHE A 40 13.09 -3.00 -6.46
C PHE A 40 13.95 -1.91 -5.81
N ASP A 41 13.32 -1.02 -5.01
CA ASP A 41 13.91 0.10 -4.30
C ASP A 41 14.43 1.27 -5.15
N TYR A 42 14.24 1.23 -6.46
CA TYR A 42 14.57 2.32 -7.40
C TYR A 42 13.32 3.05 -7.87
N ILE A 43 13.47 4.35 -8.11
CA ILE A 43 12.49 5.16 -8.85
C ILE A 43 12.78 4.98 -10.33
N HIS A 44 11.77 4.66 -11.12
CA HIS A 44 11.89 4.43 -12.56
C HIS A 44 11.35 5.61 -13.36
N SER A 45 11.85 5.75 -14.56
CA SER A 45 11.49 6.79 -15.54
C SER A 45 10.94 6.11 -16.80
N PRO A 46 9.97 6.75 -17.48
CA PRO A 46 9.26 7.96 -17.07
C PRO A 46 8.20 7.71 -15.99
N ASP A 47 7.64 8.79 -15.44
CA ASP A 47 6.51 8.74 -14.52
C ASP A 47 5.29 8.07 -15.17
N ILE A 48 4.39 7.50 -14.34
CA ILE A 48 3.14 6.87 -14.80
C ILE A 48 2.01 7.92 -14.76
N PRO A 49 1.53 8.42 -15.91
CA PRO A 49 0.58 9.52 -15.96
C PRO A 49 -0.72 9.23 -15.19
N GLY A 50 -1.09 10.14 -14.30
CA GLY A 50 -2.34 10.06 -13.52
C GLY A 50 -2.29 9.12 -12.32
N LYS A 51 -1.16 8.45 -12.07
CA LYS A 51 -0.99 7.50 -10.96
C LYS A 51 -1.30 8.14 -9.61
N GLY A 52 -0.72 9.31 -9.32
CA GLY A 52 -0.93 9.99 -8.04
C GLY A 52 -2.41 10.32 -7.77
N GLY A 53 -3.13 10.77 -8.79
CA GLY A 53 -4.57 11.01 -8.69
C GLY A 53 -5.37 9.74 -8.38
N ASN A 54 -5.11 8.65 -9.11
CA ASN A 54 -5.77 7.36 -8.88
C ASN A 54 -5.51 6.82 -7.46
N LEU A 55 -4.27 6.94 -6.96
CA LEU A 55 -3.93 6.51 -5.59
C LEU A 55 -4.69 7.33 -4.54
N THR A 56 -4.76 8.64 -4.72
CA THR A 56 -5.46 9.55 -3.80
C THR A 56 -6.96 9.25 -3.78
N GLU A 57 -7.58 9.07 -4.95
CA GLU A 57 -9.00 8.71 -5.08
C GLU A 57 -9.31 7.38 -4.40
N VAL A 58 -8.53 6.34 -4.67
CA VAL A 58 -8.70 5.01 -4.06
C VAL A 58 -8.53 5.07 -2.54
N THR A 59 -7.51 5.77 -2.05
CA THR A 59 -7.27 5.94 -0.60
C THR A 59 -8.45 6.64 0.08
N ALA A 60 -8.93 7.76 -0.48
CA ALA A 60 -10.06 8.50 0.08
C ALA A 60 -11.33 7.64 0.10
N TRP A 61 -11.62 6.95 -1.01
CA TRP A 61 -12.76 6.06 -1.14
C TRP A 61 -12.76 4.94 -0.07
N TRP A 62 -11.59 4.34 0.20
CA TRP A 62 -11.45 3.32 1.23
C TRP A 62 -11.62 3.89 2.63
N PHE A 63 -10.98 5.02 2.96
CA PHE A 63 -11.10 5.62 4.30
C PHE A 63 -12.55 5.97 4.67
N GLU A 64 -13.38 6.33 3.69
CA GLU A 64 -14.82 6.56 3.92
C GLU A 64 -15.60 5.28 4.23
N ARG A 65 -15.11 4.11 3.77
CA ARG A 65 -15.83 2.82 3.86
C ARG A 65 -15.29 1.89 4.93
N LEU A 66 -14.05 2.08 5.31
CA LEU A 66 -13.47 1.35 6.43
C LEU A 66 -13.98 1.96 7.74
N ASN A 67 -14.71 1.18 8.54
CA ASN A 67 -15.15 1.62 9.86
C ASN A 67 -13.99 1.55 10.87
N PHE A 68 -12.91 2.28 10.58
CA PHE A 68 -11.70 2.31 11.40
C PHE A 68 -11.15 3.74 11.47
N PRO A 69 -10.61 4.18 12.65
CA PRO A 69 -9.99 5.48 12.77
C PRO A 69 -8.85 5.66 11.76
N ASN A 70 -8.86 6.76 11.04
CA ASN A 70 -7.84 7.08 10.05
C ASN A 70 -7.31 8.51 10.25
N HIS A 71 -6.24 8.81 9.56
CA HIS A 71 -5.53 10.07 9.73
C HIS A 71 -6.03 11.24 8.88
N LEU A 72 -7.03 11.04 8.00
CA LEU A 72 -7.57 12.16 7.23
C LEU A 72 -8.06 13.29 8.14
N SER A 73 -7.88 14.52 7.70
CA SER A 73 -8.33 15.73 8.40
C SER A 73 -8.97 16.71 7.44
N ASP A 74 -10.05 17.32 7.87
CA ASP A 74 -10.76 18.42 7.20
C ASP A 74 -10.48 19.78 7.85
N GLU A 75 -9.59 19.82 8.85
CA GLU A 75 -9.22 21.05 9.57
C GLU A 75 -8.54 22.09 8.65
N LEU A 76 -7.99 21.67 7.51
CA LEU A 76 -7.32 22.52 6.54
C LEU A 76 -7.69 22.10 5.11
N GLN A 77 -7.83 23.09 4.21
CA GLN A 77 -8.15 22.82 2.81
C GLN A 77 -6.89 22.42 2.02
N VAL A 78 -7.02 21.41 1.17
CA VAL A 78 -5.98 21.06 0.19
C VAL A 78 -5.89 22.20 -0.84
N PRO A 79 -4.67 22.72 -1.16
CA PRO A 79 -4.49 23.71 -2.22
C PRO A 79 -5.05 23.24 -3.57
N GLU A 80 -5.70 24.14 -4.31
CA GLU A 80 -6.38 23.80 -5.57
C GLU A 80 -5.43 23.18 -6.61
N GLU A 81 -4.16 23.59 -6.60
CA GLU A 81 -3.12 23.11 -7.50
C GLU A 81 -2.85 21.61 -7.38
N VAL A 82 -3.15 21.03 -6.21
CA VAL A 82 -2.86 19.62 -5.90
C VAL A 82 -4.09 18.85 -5.41
N LYS A 83 -5.28 19.44 -5.49
CA LYS A 83 -6.53 18.92 -4.93
C LYS A 83 -6.83 17.45 -5.26
N ASN A 84 -6.51 17.01 -6.47
CA ASN A 84 -6.81 15.65 -6.93
C ASN A 84 -5.71 14.63 -6.63
N ARG A 85 -4.63 15.02 -5.97
CA ARG A 85 -3.48 14.17 -5.70
C ARG A 85 -2.80 14.43 -4.36
N ALA A 86 -3.49 15.12 -3.47
CA ALA A 86 -3.01 15.37 -2.12
C ALA A 86 -4.14 15.23 -1.10
N VAL A 87 -3.77 14.93 0.11
CA VAL A 87 -4.66 14.88 1.28
C VAL A 87 -4.02 15.61 2.45
N ILE A 88 -4.85 16.22 3.30
CA ILE A 88 -4.43 16.71 4.61
C ILE A 88 -4.66 15.61 5.62
N VAL A 89 -3.65 15.32 6.41
CA VAL A 89 -3.70 14.25 7.41
C VAL A 89 -3.13 14.72 8.75
N LYS A 90 -3.56 14.08 9.82
CA LYS A 90 -2.96 14.22 11.16
C LYS A 90 -1.57 13.59 11.18
N LYS A 91 -0.63 14.20 11.86
CA LYS A 91 0.64 13.58 12.20
C LYS A 91 0.40 12.49 13.25
N LEU A 92 0.86 11.30 12.96
CA LEU A 92 0.79 10.15 13.85
C LEU A 92 2.18 9.77 14.35
N ASP A 93 2.24 9.22 15.56
CA ASP A 93 3.42 8.50 16.05
C ASP A 93 3.38 7.11 15.43
N MET A 94 4.04 6.96 14.27
CA MET A 94 3.97 5.74 13.45
C MET A 94 4.70 4.57 14.10
N TYR A 95 4.08 3.39 14.10
CA TYR A 95 4.75 2.15 14.50
C TYR A 95 5.71 1.67 13.40
N PRO A 96 6.90 1.14 13.76
CA PRO A 96 7.91 0.70 12.80
C PRO A 96 7.60 -0.69 12.22
N VAL A 97 6.32 -0.94 11.89
CA VAL A 97 5.82 -2.22 11.43
C VAL A 97 4.96 -2.00 10.18
N GLU A 98 5.31 -2.66 9.11
CA GLU A 98 4.44 -2.83 7.97
C GLU A 98 3.49 -4.01 8.25
N CYS A 99 2.22 -3.71 8.41
CA CYS A 99 1.19 -4.69 8.74
C CYS A 99 0.65 -5.34 7.46
N VAL A 100 1.32 -6.38 6.99
CA VAL A 100 0.93 -7.09 5.78
C VAL A 100 -0.06 -8.20 6.11
N VAL A 101 -1.19 -8.24 5.42
CA VAL A 101 -2.17 -9.35 5.48
C VAL A 101 -2.26 -10.01 4.13
N ARG A 102 -2.26 -11.34 4.12
CA ARG A 102 -2.35 -12.16 2.91
C ARG A 102 -3.56 -13.09 2.97
N GLY A 103 -4.43 -12.99 2.00
CA GLY A 103 -5.50 -13.97 1.74
C GLY A 103 -5.11 -14.98 0.67
N TYR A 104 -4.05 -14.68 -0.09
CA TYR A 104 -3.50 -15.53 -1.14
C TYR A 104 -1.98 -15.56 -1.03
N LEU A 105 -1.39 -16.65 -1.47
CA LEU A 105 0.05 -16.85 -1.42
C LEU A 105 0.71 -16.31 -2.70
N ALA A 106 1.36 -15.14 -2.59
CA ALA A 106 1.98 -14.47 -3.73
C ALA A 106 3.22 -13.66 -3.31
N GLY A 107 3.99 -13.21 -4.29
CA GLY A 107 5.13 -12.31 -4.09
C GLY A 107 6.19 -12.84 -3.13
N SER A 108 6.64 -12.00 -2.18
CA SER A 108 7.65 -12.38 -1.18
C SER A 108 7.19 -13.53 -0.28
N GLY A 109 5.88 -13.60 0.05
CA GLY A 109 5.34 -14.69 0.84
C GLY A 109 5.42 -16.04 0.12
N PHE A 110 5.14 -16.10 -1.19
CA PHE A 110 5.32 -17.32 -1.96
C PHE A 110 6.78 -17.76 -2.03
N LYS A 111 7.70 -16.80 -2.21
CA LYS A 111 9.13 -17.11 -2.22
C LYS A 111 9.60 -17.69 -0.90
N GLU A 112 9.23 -17.08 0.23
CA GLU A 112 9.58 -17.57 1.57
C GLU A 112 8.98 -18.97 1.81
N TYR A 113 7.73 -19.19 1.39
CA TYR A 113 7.08 -20.50 1.48
C TYR A 113 7.81 -21.59 0.66
N GLN A 114 8.27 -21.26 -0.55
CA GLN A 114 9.04 -22.22 -1.36
C GLN A 114 10.33 -22.68 -0.67
N ASP A 115 10.98 -21.75 0.07
CA ASP A 115 12.24 -22.03 0.74
C ASP A 115 12.07 -22.76 2.08
N THR A 116 10.96 -22.50 2.80
CA THR A 116 10.82 -22.89 4.21
C THR A 116 9.53 -23.65 4.55
N GLY A 117 8.53 -23.68 3.68
CA GLY A 117 7.18 -24.15 3.97
C GLY A 117 6.36 -23.21 4.88
N LYS A 118 6.92 -22.03 5.23
CA LYS A 118 6.33 -21.05 6.16
C LYS A 118 6.34 -19.65 5.57
N VAL A 119 5.55 -18.75 6.18
CA VAL A 119 5.62 -17.31 5.95
C VAL A 119 5.60 -16.60 7.29
N CYS A 120 6.62 -15.80 7.59
CA CYS A 120 6.78 -15.12 8.89
C CYS A 120 6.65 -16.07 10.09
N GLY A 121 7.14 -17.30 9.97
CA GLY A 121 7.05 -18.35 10.99
C GLY A 121 5.72 -19.12 10.99
N ILE A 122 4.71 -18.72 10.22
CA ILE A 122 3.41 -19.40 10.11
C ILE A 122 3.55 -20.59 9.16
N GLU A 123 3.26 -21.80 9.65
CA GLU A 123 3.24 -23.01 8.82
C GLU A 123 2.03 -23.00 7.88
N LEU A 124 2.26 -23.30 6.61
CA LEU A 124 1.22 -23.36 5.60
C LEU A 124 1.07 -24.81 5.08
N PRO A 125 -0.12 -25.16 4.54
CA PRO A 125 -0.32 -26.47 3.90
C PRO A 125 0.71 -26.73 2.80
N GLU A 126 1.13 -28.00 2.65
CA GLU A 126 2.02 -28.40 1.56
C GLU A 126 1.35 -28.31 0.19
N GLY A 127 2.14 -28.05 -0.84
CA GLY A 127 1.72 -28.08 -2.24
C GLY A 127 1.02 -26.81 -2.74
N LEU A 128 0.99 -25.73 -1.96
CA LEU A 128 0.45 -24.45 -2.42
C LEU A 128 1.30 -23.89 -3.57
N LYS A 129 0.61 -23.31 -4.55
CA LYS A 129 1.18 -22.65 -5.72
C LYS A 129 1.06 -21.12 -5.62
N ASN A 130 1.82 -20.43 -6.44
CA ASN A 130 1.71 -18.97 -6.56
C ASN A 130 0.29 -18.59 -6.99
N GLY A 131 -0.34 -17.70 -6.24
CA GLY A 131 -1.70 -17.23 -6.44
C GLY A 131 -2.79 -18.13 -5.83
N ASP A 132 -2.46 -19.17 -5.09
CA ASP A 132 -3.45 -19.99 -4.39
C ASP A 132 -4.03 -19.23 -3.18
N ARG A 133 -5.33 -19.44 -2.96
CA ARG A 133 -6.03 -18.91 -1.80
C ARG A 133 -5.57 -19.63 -0.53
N LEU A 134 -5.30 -18.88 0.52
CA LEU A 134 -5.01 -19.41 1.84
C LEU A 134 -6.31 -19.85 2.55
N PRO A 135 -6.25 -20.84 3.44
CA PRO A 135 -7.43 -21.28 4.22
C PRO A 135 -8.06 -20.13 5.02
N ASN A 136 -7.23 -19.29 5.61
CA ASN A 136 -7.61 -18.06 6.30
C ASN A 136 -6.61 -16.96 5.95
N PRO A 137 -7.00 -15.67 6.02
CA PRO A 137 -6.04 -14.58 5.96
C PRO A 137 -5.01 -14.67 7.08
N ILE A 138 -3.75 -14.42 6.76
CA ILE A 138 -2.64 -14.46 7.72
C ILE A 138 -1.97 -13.10 7.83
N PHE A 139 -1.55 -12.75 9.04
CA PHE A 139 -0.76 -11.55 9.34
C PHE A 139 0.73 -11.87 9.18
N THR A 140 1.38 -11.24 8.22
CA THR A 140 2.78 -11.49 7.82
C THR A 140 3.54 -10.17 7.84
N PRO A 141 3.86 -9.64 9.03
CA PRO A 141 4.43 -8.30 9.17
C PRO A 141 5.85 -8.20 8.61
N ALA A 142 6.25 -6.98 8.29
CA ALA A 142 7.63 -6.64 8.00
C ALA A 142 8.11 -5.50 8.91
N TYR A 143 9.40 -5.50 9.24
CA TYR A 143 10.03 -4.37 9.89
C TYR A 143 10.21 -3.25 8.87
N LYS A 144 9.68 -2.07 9.19
CA LYS A 144 9.88 -0.87 8.38
C LYS A 144 11.28 -0.35 8.64
N ALA A 145 12.20 -0.72 7.77
CA ALA A 145 13.60 -0.36 7.90
C ALA A 145 13.83 1.15 7.73
N PRO A 146 14.89 1.71 8.31
CA PRO A 146 15.33 3.07 8.02
C PRO A 146 15.56 3.27 6.51
N GLN A 147 15.44 4.51 6.06
CA GLN A 147 15.63 4.83 4.64
C GLN A 147 16.98 4.34 4.12
N GLY A 148 16.96 3.55 3.04
CA GLY A 148 18.15 2.96 2.42
C GLY A 148 18.40 1.51 2.79
N GLU A 149 17.68 0.97 3.77
CA GLU A 149 17.66 -0.44 4.11
C GLU A 149 16.43 -1.11 3.51
N LYS A 150 16.41 -2.46 3.49
CA LYS A 150 15.27 -3.22 2.97
C LYS A 150 14.34 -3.62 4.11
N ASP A 151 13.04 -3.50 3.84
CA ASP A 151 12.03 -4.06 4.72
C ASP A 151 12.17 -5.59 4.75
N GLU A 152 12.18 -6.17 5.94
CA GLU A 152 12.36 -7.60 6.15
C GLU A 152 11.11 -8.18 6.79
N ASN A 153 10.65 -9.33 6.28
CA ASN A 153 9.60 -10.10 6.93
C ASN A 153 10.04 -10.49 8.33
N ILE A 154 9.18 -10.28 9.32
CA ILE A 154 9.43 -10.61 10.72
C ILE A 154 8.32 -11.49 11.28
N SER A 155 8.61 -12.23 12.35
CA SER A 155 7.59 -13.00 13.06
C SER A 155 6.72 -12.08 13.94
N PHE A 156 5.57 -12.59 14.38
CA PHE A 156 4.71 -11.87 15.32
C PHE A 156 5.41 -11.60 16.66
N GLU A 157 6.24 -12.53 17.14
CA GLU A 157 7.05 -12.36 18.36
C GLU A 157 8.00 -11.16 18.20
N ARG A 158 8.57 -10.97 17.00
CA ARG A 158 9.41 -9.81 16.75
C ARG A 158 8.63 -8.49 16.77
N VAL A 159 7.38 -8.50 16.30
CA VAL A 159 6.49 -7.33 16.46
C VAL A 159 6.26 -7.04 17.95
N VAL A 160 5.99 -8.07 18.77
CA VAL A 160 5.83 -7.92 20.23
C VAL A 160 7.06 -7.29 20.87
N GLU A 161 8.26 -7.69 20.47
CA GLU A 161 9.50 -7.07 20.96
C GLU A 161 9.63 -5.59 20.59
N LEU A 162 9.14 -5.19 19.41
CA LEU A 162 9.24 -3.82 18.89
C LEU A 162 8.24 -2.85 19.54
N VAL A 163 7.00 -3.30 19.75
CA VAL A 163 5.89 -2.40 20.13
C VAL A 163 5.15 -2.82 21.41
N GLY A 164 5.50 -3.95 22.01
CA GLY A 164 4.79 -4.53 23.15
C GLY A 164 3.58 -5.39 22.74
N SER A 165 3.17 -6.31 23.61
CA SER A 165 2.14 -7.31 23.33
C SER A 165 0.80 -6.68 22.95
N ASP A 166 0.31 -5.74 23.76
CA ASP A 166 -1.00 -5.12 23.57
C ASP A 166 -1.14 -4.42 22.21
N ILE A 167 -0.08 -3.70 21.80
CA ILE A 167 -0.05 -3.03 20.49
C ILE A 167 0.10 -4.04 19.37
N ALA A 168 0.98 -5.04 19.50
CA ALA A 168 1.19 -6.07 18.50
C ALA A 168 -0.12 -6.83 18.19
N GLU A 169 -0.87 -7.22 19.20
CA GLU A 169 -2.18 -7.87 19.06
C GLU A 169 -3.19 -6.96 18.36
N ARG A 170 -3.27 -5.70 18.75
CA ARG A 170 -4.16 -4.72 18.11
C ARG A 170 -3.78 -4.50 16.64
N LEU A 171 -2.50 -4.40 16.31
CA LEU A 171 -2.03 -4.27 14.91
C LEU A 171 -2.45 -5.47 14.08
N ARG A 172 -2.22 -6.70 14.57
CA ARG A 172 -2.61 -7.94 13.91
C ARG A 172 -4.11 -8.01 13.69
N ASP A 173 -4.88 -7.88 14.77
CA ASP A 173 -6.32 -8.12 14.76
C ASP A 173 -7.04 -7.06 13.91
N SER A 174 -6.68 -5.78 14.07
CA SER A 174 -7.20 -4.70 13.23
C SER A 174 -6.86 -4.89 11.75
N SER A 175 -5.63 -5.29 11.44
CA SER A 175 -5.21 -5.54 10.06
C SER A 175 -6.03 -6.65 9.40
N ILE A 176 -6.26 -7.76 10.11
CA ILE A 176 -7.06 -8.89 9.61
C ILE A 176 -8.53 -8.47 9.45
N GLU A 177 -9.09 -7.74 10.42
CA GLU A 177 -10.47 -7.27 10.35
C GLU A 177 -10.70 -6.34 9.15
N ILE A 178 -9.83 -5.34 8.99
CA ILE A 178 -9.87 -4.41 7.84
C ILE A 178 -9.72 -5.18 6.52
N PHE A 179 -8.79 -6.13 6.44
CA PHE A 179 -8.57 -6.95 5.24
C PHE A 179 -9.81 -7.76 4.87
N ILE A 180 -10.45 -8.42 5.83
CA ILE A 180 -11.67 -9.21 5.59
C ILE A 180 -12.80 -8.29 5.08
N HIS A 181 -13.00 -7.14 5.72
CA HIS A 181 -14.01 -6.18 5.29
C HIS A 181 -13.73 -5.66 3.87
N ALA A 182 -12.47 -5.28 3.59
CA ALA A 182 -12.05 -4.82 2.27
C ALA A 182 -12.20 -5.91 1.20
N THR A 183 -11.91 -7.17 1.53
CA THR A 183 -12.10 -8.30 0.61
C THR A 183 -13.56 -8.42 0.15
N HIS A 184 -14.52 -8.31 1.07
CA HIS A 184 -15.95 -8.36 0.72
C HIS A 184 -16.37 -7.21 -0.21
N LEU A 185 -15.82 -6.01 -0.03
CA LEU A 185 -16.12 -4.87 -0.91
C LEU A 185 -15.44 -5.03 -2.27
N ALA A 186 -14.19 -5.48 -2.31
CA ALA A 186 -13.47 -5.76 -3.55
C ALA A 186 -14.16 -6.86 -4.38
N GLU A 187 -14.64 -7.92 -3.74
CA GLU A 187 -15.37 -9.00 -4.42
C GLU A 187 -16.65 -8.51 -5.11
N LYS A 188 -17.36 -7.54 -4.54
CA LYS A 188 -18.54 -6.91 -5.18
C LYS A 188 -18.16 -6.15 -6.45
N ALA A 189 -16.92 -5.62 -6.51
CA ALA A 189 -16.36 -4.97 -7.69
C ALA A 189 -15.76 -5.96 -8.73
N GLY A 190 -15.90 -7.27 -8.50
CA GLY A 190 -15.30 -8.30 -9.35
C GLY A 190 -13.80 -8.45 -9.19
N LEU A 191 -13.27 -8.02 -8.04
CA LEU A 191 -11.85 -8.03 -7.73
C LEU A 191 -11.53 -9.04 -6.62
N ILE A 192 -10.32 -9.58 -6.66
CA ILE A 192 -9.69 -10.30 -5.55
C ILE A 192 -8.64 -9.37 -4.93
N LEU A 193 -8.76 -9.11 -3.63
CA LEU A 193 -7.71 -8.53 -2.83
C LEU A 193 -6.81 -9.67 -2.32
N ALA A 194 -5.64 -9.83 -2.94
CA ALA A 194 -4.76 -10.95 -2.61
C ALA A 194 -3.94 -10.72 -1.36
N ASP A 195 -3.32 -9.56 -1.26
CA ASP A 195 -2.60 -9.09 -0.08
C ASP A 195 -2.62 -7.56 -0.02
N THR A 196 -2.34 -7.03 1.15
CA THR A 196 -2.21 -5.59 1.37
C THR A 196 -1.26 -5.29 2.51
N LYS A 197 -0.69 -4.10 2.50
CA LYS A 197 0.14 -3.51 3.54
C LYS A 197 -0.59 -2.34 4.18
N PHE A 198 -0.78 -2.39 5.48
CA PHE A 198 -1.26 -1.27 6.29
C PHE A 198 -0.13 -0.66 7.10
N GLU A 199 -0.24 0.62 7.39
CA GLU A 199 0.61 1.32 8.33
C GLU A 199 -0.26 2.00 9.39
N PHE A 200 0.11 1.84 10.64
CA PHE A 200 -0.60 2.39 11.78
C PHE A 200 0.30 3.29 12.61
N GLY A 201 -0.31 4.23 13.27
CA GLY A 201 0.32 5.05 14.27
C GLY A 201 -0.62 5.31 15.45
N ASN A 202 -0.07 5.87 16.52
CA ASN A 202 -0.85 6.44 17.60
C ASN A 202 -1.17 7.89 17.26
N ASP A 203 -2.45 8.29 17.33
CA ASP A 203 -2.81 9.70 17.26
C ASP A 203 -2.48 10.36 18.61
N PRO A 204 -1.50 11.27 18.70
CA PRO A 204 -1.05 11.83 19.96
C PRO A 204 -2.11 12.68 20.66
N ARG A 205 -3.16 13.12 19.95
CA ARG A 205 -4.25 13.93 20.50
C ARG A 205 -5.34 13.08 21.16
N THR A 206 -5.56 11.87 20.67
CA THR A 206 -6.64 10.98 21.14
C THR A 206 -6.14 9.70 21.80
N ASN A 207 -4.86 9.39 21.64
CA ASN A 207 -4.22 8.13 22.03
C ASN A 207 -4.90 6.89 21.39
N MET A 208 -5.42 7.04 20.18
CA MET A 208 -6.10 5.97 19.44
C MET A 208 -5.16 5.37 18.40
N LEU A 209 -5.22 4.04 18.25
CA LEU A 209 -4.64 3.35 17.11
C LEU A 209 -5.33 3.83 15.85
N THR A 210 -4.56 4.40 14.93
CA THR A 210 -5.07 5.11 13.75
C THR A 210 -4.38 4.60 12.50
N LEU A 211 -5.15 4.31 11.46
CA LEU A 211 -4.66 3.89 10.15
C LEU A 211 -4.08 5.10 9.43
N GLY A 212 -2.84 4.98 9.00
CA GLY A 212 -2.11 6.03 8.31
C GLY A 212 -1.71 5.65 6.89
N ASP A 213 -0.93 6.50 6.26
CA ASP A 213 -0.40 6.34 4.92
C ASP A 213 -1.50 6.17 3.84
N GLU A 214 -1.20 5.55 2.72
CA GLU A 214 -2.20 5.09 1.75
C GLU A 214 -2.81 3.76 2.19
N VAL A 215 -4.03 3.49 1.77
CA VAL A 215 -4.71 2.27 2.14
C VAL A 215 -5.33 1.60 0.91
N LEU A 216 -5.06 0.30 0.77
CA LEU A 216 -5.70 -0.56 -0.23
C LEU A 216 -5.58 -0.04 -1.68
N THR A 217 -4.51 0.70 -1.96
CA THR A 217 -4.18 1.19 -3.30
C THR A 217 -3.43 0.13 -4.10
N PRO A 218 -3.31 0.28 -5.42
CA PRO A 218 -2.47 -0.61 -6.22
C PRO A 218 -0.97 -0.52 -5.88
N ASP A 219 -0.53 0.47 -5.09
CA ASP A 219 0.84 0.56 -4.60
C ASP A 219 1.08 -0.24 -3.32
N SER A 220 0.08 -0.30 -2.44
CA SER A 220 0.13 -1.02 -1.16
C SER A 220 -0.52 -2.41 -1.21
N SER A 221 -1.21 -2.77 -2.28
CA SER A 221 -2.04 -3.99 -2.36
C SER A 221 -1.92 -4.66 -3.72
N ARG A 222 -2.15 -5.97 -3.71
CA ARG A 222 -2.27 -6.75 -4.95
C ARG A 222 -3.73 -7.07 -5.21
N TYR A 223 -4.21 -6.62 -6.37
CA TYR A 223 -5.55 -6.92 -6.87
C TYR A 223 -5.47 -7.75 -8.13
N TRP A 224 -6.37 -8.72 -8.25
CA TRP A 224 -6.58 -9.50 -9.46
C TRP A 224 -8.02 -9.39 -9.92
N ASP A 225 -8.25 -9.53 -11.23
CA ASP A 225 -9.59 -9.73 -11.76
C ASP A 225 -10.08 -11.13 -11.35
N LYS A 226 -11.28 -11.19 -10.73
CA LYS A 226 -11.81 -12.43 -10.19
C LYS A 226 -12.09 -13.46 -11.29
N ALA A 227 -12.65 -13.02 -12.42
CA ALA A 227 -12.98 -13.92 -13.52
C ALA A 227 -11.73 -14.48 -14.20
N GLU A 228 -10.69 -13.66 -14.37
CA GLU A 228 -9.40 -14.11 -14.91
C GLU A 228 -8.73 -15.10 -13.94
N TRP A 229 -8.76 -14.82 -12.65
CA TRP A 229 -8.20 -15.71 -11.63
C TRP A 229 -8.90 -17.08 -11.61
N GLU A 230 -10.23 -17.12 -11.71
CA GLU A 230 -11.02 -18.35 -11.78
C GLU A 230 -10.69 -19.19 -13.04
N GLN A 231 -10.27 -18.55 -14.13
CA GLN A 231 -9.78 -19.19 -15.35
C GLN A 231 -8.33 -19.64 -15.27
N GLY A 232 -7.66 -19.45 -14.12
CA GLY A 232 -6.27 -19.86 -13.91
C GLY A 232 -5.22 -18.82 -14.29
N VAL A 233 -5.61 -17.62 -14.69
CA VAL A 233 -4.68 -16.51 -14.96
C VAL A 233 -4.20 -15.93 -13.63
N ARG A 234 -2.89 -16.02 -13.37
CA ARG A 234 -2.29 -15.67 -12.06
C ARG A 234 -1.26 -14.54 -12.13
N ASP A 235 -0.96 -14.05 -13.31
CA ASP A 235 0.12 -13.10 -13.61
C ASP A 235 -0.37 -11.68 -13.96
N GLN A 236 -1.69 -11.50 -14.08
CA GLN A 236 -2.28 -10.19 -14.34
C GLN A 236 -2.77 -9.54 -13.06
N SER A 237 -2.06 -8.51 -12.65
CA SER A 237 -2.38 -7.72 -11.47
C SER A 237 -2.63 -6.26 -11.85
N PHE A 238 -3.41 -5.56 -11.02
CA PHE A 238 -3.64 -4.12 -11.15
C PHE A 238 -2.56 -3.27 -10.47
N ASP A 239 -1.46 -3.90 -10.05
CA ASP A 239 -0.37 -3.28 -9.31
C ASP A 239 0.90 -3.10 -10.16
N LYS A 240 2.01 -2.82 -9.48
CA LYS A 240 3.36 -2.68 -10.07
C LYS A 240 3.91 -3.95 -10.73
N GLN A 241 3.18 -5.07 -10.74
CA GLN A 241 3.70 -6.34 -11.24
C GLN A 241 4.04 -6.27 -12.72
N ILE A 242 3.30 -5.47 -13.51
CA ILE A 242 3.61 -5.22 -14.92
C ILE A 242 5.03 -4.65 -15.07
N VAL A 243 5.34 -3.62 -14.30
CA VAL A 243 6.66 -2.99 -14.30
C VAL A 243 7.72 -3.96 -13.76
N ARG A 244 7.43 -4.68 -12.68
CA ARG A 244 8.35 -5.68 -12.11
C ARG A 244 8.66 -6.79 -13.10
N ASN A 245 7.66 -7.35 -13.77
CA ASN A 245 7.83 -8.40 -14.79
C ASN A 245 8.68 -7.95 -15.95
N TRP A 246 8.52 -6.70 -16.40
CA TRP A 246 9.34 -6.15 -17.44
C TRP A 246 10.80 -5.93 -16.97
N LEU A 247 10.99 -5.35 -15.78
CA LEU A 247 12.32 -5.12 -15.20
C LEU A 247 13.08 -6.43 -14.96
N GLU A 248 12.41 -7.48 -14.50
CA GLU A 248 13.04 -8.78 -14.28
C GLU A 248 13.63 -9.41 -15.55
N LYS A 249 13.07 -9.08 -16.70
CA LYS A 249 13.55 -9.55 -18.02
C LYS A 249 14.61 -8.65 -18.63
N ASN A 250 14.67 -7.38 -18.23
CA ASN A 250 15.44 -6.36 -18.94
C ASN A 250 16.49 -5.65 -18.07
N TRP A 251 16.61 -6.00 -16.77
CA TRP A 251 17.49 -5.33 -15.83
C TRP A 251 18.10 -6.30 -14.81
N ASP A 252 19.40 -6.13 -14.55
CA ASP A 252 20.18 -6.94 -13.59
C ASP A 252 20.00 -6.53 -12.12
N LYS A 253 19.20 -5.46 -11.85
CA LYS A 253 18.94 -4.86 -10.53
C LYS A 253 20.17 -4.29 -9.82
N THR A 254 21.30 -4.14 -10.51
CA THR A 254 22.56 -3.60 -9.97
C THR A 254 23.07 -2.40 -10.74
N SER A 255 22.82 -2.34 -12.03
CA SER A 255 23.13 -1.20 -12.88
C SER A 255 22.08 -0.09 -12.76
N THR A 256 22.30 1.04 -13.44
CA THR A 256 21.26 2.08 -13.57
C THR A 256 20.02 1.48 -14.22
N PRO A 257 18.82 1.67 -13.63
CA PRO A 257 17.59 1.15 -14.19
C PRO A 257 17.37 1.64 -15.64
N PRO A 258 16.94 0.77 -16.55
CA PRO A 258 16.55 1.21 -17.88
C PRO A 258 15.26 2.02 -17.83
N GLU A 259 15.06 2.93 -18.79
CA GLU A 259 13.80 3.62 -18.98
C GLU A 259 12.68 2.64 -19.34
N LEU A 260 11.51 2.82 -18.74
CA LEU A 260 10.33 2.01 -19.06
C LEU A 260 9.84 2.36 -20.47
N PRO A 261 9.61 1.37 -21.34
CA PRO A 261 9.06 1.63 -22.65
C PRO A 261 7.61 2.13 -22.56
N LYS A 262 7.22 2.90 -23.58
CA LYS A 262 5.93 3.58 -23.61
C LYS A 262 4.73 2.65 -23.43
N ASP A 263 4.77 1.45 -24.00
CA ASP A 263 3.72 0.45 -23.88
C ASP A 263 3.55 -0.06 -22.44
N ILE A 264 4.64 -0.23 -21.68
CA ILE A 264 4.63 -0.58 -20.26
C ILE A 264 4.07 0.55 -19.42
N VAL A 265 4.45 1.80 -19.72
CA VAL A 265 3.91 3.00 -19.04
C VAL A 265 2.42 3.13 -19.29
N ASP A 266 1.98 3.07 -20.55
CA ASP A 266 0.58 3.20 -20.92
C ASP A 266 -0.27 2.07 -20.31
N LEU A 267 0.21 0.83 -20.35
CA LEU A 267 -0.47 -0.32 -19.76
C LEU A 267 -0.60 -0.17 -18.23
N THR A 268 0.48 0.26 -17.56
CA THR A 268 0.47 0.49 -16.12
C THR A 268 -0.53 1.58 -15.76
N ALA A 269 -0.52 2.73 -16.46
CA ALA A 269 -1.47 3.81 -16.25
C ALA A 269 -2.92 3.36 -16.46
N ALA A 270 -3.18 2.55 -17.49
CA ALA A 270 -4.51 2.00 -17.76
C ALA A 270 -4.99 1.08 -16.63
N ARG A 271 -4.14 0.19 -16.10
CA ARG A 271 -4.49 -0.73 -15.01
C ARG A 271 -4.76 0.00 -13.69
N TYR A 272 -3.99 1.05 -13.35
CA TYR A 272 -4.26 1.85 -12.16
C TYR A 272 -5.61 2.57 -12.25
N ARG A 273 -5.92 3.12 -13.43
CA ARG A 273 -7.22 3.76 -13.68
C ARG A 273 -8.37 2.76 -13.63
N GLU A 274 -8.23 1.61 -14.29
CA GLU A 274 -9.23 0.55 -14.31
C GLU A 274 -9.57 0.08 -12.88
N LEU A 275 -8.56 -0.10 -12.02
CA LEU A 275 -8.78 -0.46 -10.63
C LEU A 275 -9.57 0.62 -9.89
N ALA A 276 -9.16 1.88 -10.02
CA ALA A 276 -9.87 3.01 -9.39
C ALA A 276 -11.34 3.04 -9.84
N GLU A 277 -11.60 2.95 -11.16
CA GLU A 277 -12.96 2.92 -11.72
C GLU A 277 -13.77 1.72 -11.20
N LYS A 278 -13.21 0.50 -11.19
CA LYS A 278 -13.90 -0.70 -10.68
C LYS A 278 -14.30 -0.55 -9.21
N LEU A 279 -13.43 0.00 -8.37
CA LEU A 279 -13.70 0.21 -6.95
C LEU A 279 -14.71 1.34 -6.73
N THR A 280 -14.48 2.51 -7.34
CA THR A 280 -15.23 3.73 -7.00
C THR A 280 -16.58 3.82 -7.71
N SER A 281 -16.77 3.13 -8.87
CA SER A 281 -18.06 3.13 -9.59
C SER A 281 -19.15 2.29 -8.92
N ASN A 282 -18.80 1.36 -8.03
CA ASN A 282 -19.76 0.54 -7.29
C ASN A 282 -20.21 1.26 -6.01
N ASN A 283 -20.96 2.33 -6.16
CA ASN A 283 -21.56 3.12 -5.07
C ASN A 283 -22.86 2.47 -4.52
N ASN A 284 -22.88 1.15 -4.27
CA ASN A 284 -24.02 0.50 -3.62
C ASN A 284 -23.58 -0.33 -2.40
#